data_537ee884f8efe5431e9be578c1ae19d3
#
_entry.id   537ee884f8efe5431e9be578c1ae19d3
#
_cell.length_a   1.000
_cell.length_b   1.000
_cell.length_c   1.000
_cell.angle_alpha   90.00
_cell.angle_beta   90.00
_cell.angle_gamma   90.00
#
_symmetry.space_group_name_H-M   'P 1'
#
loop_
_entity.id
_entity.type
_entity.pdbx_description
1 polymer ?
#
loop_
_entity_poly.entity_id
_entity_poly.type
_entity_poly.pdbx_seq_one_letter_code
_entity_poly.pdbx_strand_id
1 'polypeptide(L)'
;MVRHTSGKKFFIHAPAVKGIRSKATGDYVSKRLIRITRPFSGAEAWQHNVFYFWWEFLKRHEGYKDCCDRGGAGRYKKLYADWGNIHAYETKDFWHWWSDKISEDETRGEFLFAEPDARQIRISDKLAHSERSDTLLLAVPLEVRTAYLVSMFRRLLKDHSQEVAAARRISRARYQVTAKVALASLYQTLRVWDLWQEHKHSKLKKYELCEMAGVSVNTVVNSYKEDDGSISKGETVEELKRLGLPYANIERTVRRRQTQAFDRHLRAAQDYIDNAVTTFPKRTVETVEPCSQFNTSSYQVLL
;
A
#
# COMPACT_ATOMS: atom_id res chain seq x y z
N MET A 1 -8.57 -24.52 -11.25
CA MET A 1 -9.64 -23.55 -10.96
C MET A 1 -9.16 -22.73 -9.77
N VAL A 2 -8.61 -21.56 -10.00
CA VAL A 2 -8.10 -20.69 -8.90
C VAL A 2 -9.31 -20.15 -8.17
N ARG A 3 -9.56 -20.66 -6.98
CA ARG A 3 -10.62 -20.12 -6.12
C ARG A 3 -10.19 -18.74 -5.68
N HIS A 4 -11.03 -17.80 -5.93
CA HIS A 4 -10.99 -16.50 -5.35
C HIS A 4 -10.98 -16.60 -3.85
N THR A 5 -10.26 -15.68 -3.27
CA THR A 5 -10.33 -15.33 -1.87
C THR A 5 -11.68 -15.73 -1.29
N SER A 6 -11.72 -16.81 -0.57
CA SER A 6 -12.90 -17.45 -0.01
C SER A 6 -13.55 -16.58 1.06
N GLY A 7 -14.07 -15.40 0.64
CA GLY A 7 -14.70 -14.43 1.55
C GLY A 7 -13.73 -13.68 2.48
N LYS A 8 -12.42 -13.95 2.41
CA LYS A 8 -11.40 -13.24 3.19
C LYS A 8 -11.39 -11.76 2.83
N LYS A 9 -11.25 -10.90 3.83
CA LYS A 9 -11.20 -9.45 3.67
C LYS A 9 -9.75 -8.97 3.56
N PHE A 10 -9.56 -7.88 2.84
CA PHE A 10 -8.29 -7.19 2.74
C PHE A 10 -8.48 -5.74 3.13
N PHE A 11 -7.52 -5.17 3.80
CA PHE A 11 -7.51 -3.76 4.17
C PHE A 11 -7.54 -2.85 2.93
N ILE A 12 -6.78 -3.23 1.91
CA ILE A 12 -6.81 -2.64 0.57
C ILE A 12 -7.24 -3.73 -0.42
N HIS A 13 -7.80 -3.33 -1.55
CA HIS A 13 -8.32 -4.26 -2.55
C HIS A 13 -7.26 -5.29 -2.98
N ALA A 14 -7.61 -6.56 -2.85
CA ALA A 14 -6.84 -7.66 -3.39
C ALA A 14 -6.81 -7.61 -4.93
N PRO A 15 -5.80 -8.25 -5.56
CA PRO A 15 -5.76 -8.37 -7.00
C PRO A 15 -7.05 -8.99 -7.54
N ALA A 16 -7.48 -8.52 -8.69
CA ALA A 16 -8.60 -9.14 -9.37
C ALA A 16 -8.24 -10.56 -9.81
N VAL A 17 -9.22 -11.46 -9.75
CA VAL A 17 -9.03 -12.82 -10.24
C VAL A 17 -8.95 -12.83 -11.74
N LYS A 18 -7.89 -13.42 -12.25
CA LYS A 18 -7.79 -13.77 -13.66
C LYS A 18 -8.82 -14.89 -13.94
N GLY A 19 -9.83 -14.60 -14.71
CA GLY A 19 -10.74 -15.66 -15.19
C GLY A 19 -12.22 -15.56 -14.80
N ILE A 20 -12.66 -14.58 -14.01
CA ILE A 20 -14.09 -14.29 -13.91
C ILE A 20 -14.52 -13.48 -15.12
N ARG A 21 -15.21 -14.15 -16.04
CA ARG A 21 -15.84 -13.50 -17.18
C ARG A 21 -17.31 -13.25 -16.89
N SER A 22 -17.81 -12.12 -17.35
CA SER A 22 -19.25 -11.88 -17.40
C SER A 22 -19.89 -12.94 -18.27
N LYS A 23 -20.95 -13.56 -17.78
CA LYS A 23 -21.77 -14.48 -18.58
C LYS A 23 -22.48 -13.76 -19.74
N ALA A 24 -22.71 -12.45 -19.62
CA ALA A 24 -23.42 -11.66 -20.61
C ALA A 24 -22.50 -11.11 -21.72
N THR A 25 -21.29 -10.69 -21.42
CA THR A 25 -20.41 -10.02 -22.39
C THR A 25 -19.15 -10.81 -22.73
N GLY A 26 -18.87 -11.88 -22.01
CA GLY A 26 -17.62 -12.63 -22.15
C GLY A 26 -16.37 -11.93 -21.63
N ASP A 27 -16.50 -10.66 -21.21
CA ASP A 27 -15.39 -9.87 -20.72
C ASP A 27 -15.08 -10.16 -19.25
N TYR A 28 -13.84 -9.90 -18.83
CA TYR A 28 -13.45 -10.00 -17.45
C TYR A 28 -14.14 -8.92 -16.63
N VAL A 29 -15.11 -9.33 -15.82
CA VAL A 29 -15.84 -8.39 -14.96
C VAL A 29 -15.47 -8.63 -13.51
N SER A 30 -14.69 -7.72 -12.96
CA SER A 30 -14.69 -7.50 -11.52
C SER A 30 -15.40 -6.19 -11.24
N LYS A 31 -16.52 -6.20 -10.55
CA LYS A 31 -17.21 -4.99 -10.06
C LYS A 31 -16.27 -4.08 -9.25
N ARG A 32 -15.18 -4.62 -8.72
CA ARG A 32 -14.14 -3.88 -8.00
C ARG A 32 -13.20 -3.09 -8.92
N LEU A 33 -12.92 -3.58 -10.13
CA LEU A 33 -12.05 -2.92 -11.09
C LEU A 33 -12.62 -1.62 -11.65
N ILE A 34 -13.92 -1.50 -11.73
CA ILE A 34 -14.60 -0.29 -12.25
C ILE A 34 -14.28 0.95 -11.40
N ARG A 35 -13.89 0.78 -10.13
CA ARG A 35 -13.59 1.86 -9.19
C ARG A 35 -12.11 2.08 -8.91
N ILE A 36 -11.23 1.28 -9.47
CA ILE A 36 -9.79 1.38 -9.23
C ILE A 36 -9.16 2.11 -10.41
N THR A 37 -8.54 3.25 -10.14
CA THR A 37 -7.76 3.99 -11.13
C THR A 37 -6.60 3.13 -11.59
N ARG A 38 -6.48 2.96 -12.90
CA ARG A 38 -5.34 2.24 -13.49
C ARG A 38 -4.04 2.96 -13.14
N PRO A 39 -3.01 2.25 -12.67
CA PRO A 39 -1.75 2.87 -12.30
C PRO A 39 -0.99 3.43 -13.51
N PHE A 40 -1.19 2.84 -14.69
CA PHE A 40 -0.61 3.26 -15.97
C PHE A 40 -1.43 2.72 -17.14
N SER A 41 -1.18 3.23 -18.35
CA SER A 41 -1.82 2.76 -19.57
C SER A 41 -1.43 1.31 -19.86
N GLY A 42 -2.39 0.44 -20.17
CA GLY A 42 -2.15 -0.98 -20.40
C GLY A 42 -1.97 -1.84 -19.14
N ALA A 43 -2.12 -1.25 -17.94
CA ALA A 43 -2.03 -2.02 -16.70
C ALA A 43 -3.07 -3.14 -16.66
N GLU A 44 -2.61 -4.35 -16.36
CA GLU A 44 -3.44 -5.53 -16.16
C GLU A 44 -4.21 -5.43 -14.84
N ALA A 45 -5.33 -6.14 -14.75
CA ALA A 45 -6.21 -6.09 -13.60
C ALA A 45 -5.52 -6.41 -12.27
N TRP A 46 -4.59 -7.36 -12.27
CA TRP A 46 -3.82 -7.77 -11.10
C TRP A 46 -2.76 -6.74 -10.67
N GLN A 47 -2.41 -5.78 -11.54
CA GLN A 47 -1.51 -4.67 -11.22
C GLN A 47 -2.23 -3.49 -10.53
N HIS A 48 -3.57 -3.51 -10.46
CA HIS A 48 -4.37 -2.45 -9.86
C HIS A 48 -4.45 -2.54 -8.34
N ASN A 49 -3.38 -2.95 -7.67
CA ASN A 49 -3.35 -3.07 -6.22
C ASN A 49 -1.95 -2.76 -5.66
N VAL A 50 -1.92 -2.43 -4.37
CA VAL A 50 -0.68 -2.09 -3.67
C VAL A 50 0.23 -3.30 -3.46
N PHE A 51 -0.32 -4.50 -3.36
CA PHE A 51 0.43 -5.73 -3.09
C PHE A 51 1.34 -6.11 -4.25
N TYR A 52 0.90 -5.84 -5.50
CA TYR A 52 1.74 -5.99 -6.67
C TYR A 52 2.98 -5.09 -6.59
N PHE A 53 2.81 -3.82 -6.24
CA PHE A 53 3.93 -2.89 -6.09
C PHE A 53 4.83 -3.27 -4.92
N TRP A 54 4.28 -3.75 -3.81
CA TRP A 54 5.08 -4.29 -2.71
C TRP A 54 5.98 -5.43 -3.18
N TRP A 55 5.40 -6.40 -3.89
CA TRP A 55 6.13 -7.53 -4.46
C TRP A 55 7.24 -7.07 -5.43
N GLU A 56 6.97 -6.08 -6.29
CA GLU A 56 7.96 -5.51 -7.21
C GLU A 56 9.10 -4.78 -6.48
N PHE A 57 8.82 -4.01 -5.44
CA PHE A 57 9.87 -3.38 -4.64
C PHE A 57 10.68 -4.40 -3.86
N LEU A 58 10.06 -5.44 -3.32
CA LEU A 58 10.77 -6.52 -2.63
C LEU A 58 11.70 -7.29 -3.59
N LYS A 59 11.34 -7.46 -4.85
CA LYS A 59 12.21 -8.05 -5.88
C LYS A 59 13.50 -7.25 -6.10
N ARG A 60 13.50 -5.96 -5.81
CA ARG A 60 14.67 -5.08 -5.96
C ARG A 60 15.52 -4.99 -4.69
N HIS A 61 15.09 -5.64 -3.61
CA HIS A 61 15.84 -5.64 -2.36
C HIS A 61 17.00 -6.66 -2.43
N GLU A 62 18.25 -6.18 -2.56
CA GLU A 62 19.42 -7.02 -2.76
C GLU A 62 19.58 -8.10 -1.69
N GLY A 63 19.48 -7.74 -0.40
CA GLY A 63 19.62 -8.71 0.68
C GLY A 63 18.54 -9.80 0.68
N TYR A 64 17.34 -9.52 0.19
CA TYR A 64 16.31 -10.53 0.01
C TYR A 64 16.60 -11.44 -1.19
N LYS A 65 17.13 -10.86 -2.28
CA LYS A 65 17.61 -11.62 -3.43
C LYS A 65 18.69 -12.61 -3.02
N ASP A 66 19.70 -12.14 -2.28
CA ASP A 66 20.77 -13.01 -1.76
C ASP A 66 20.24 -14.16 -0.88
N CYS A 67 19.18 -13.89 -0.12
CA CYS A 67 18.52 -14.93 0.67
C CYS A 67 17.80 -15.95 -0.23
N CYS A 68 17.12 -15.50 -1.30
CA CYS A 68 16.48 -16.36 -2.28
C CYS A 68 17.52 -17.24 -3.00
N ASP A 69 18.62 -16.67 -3.46
CA ASP A 69 19.70 -17.37 -4.16
C ASP A 69 20.37 -18.45 -3.29
N ARG A 70 20.32 -18.28 -1.97
CA ARG A 70 20.79 -19.27 -0.96
C ARG A 70 19.70 -20.20 -0.45
N GLY A 71 18.58 -20.33 -1.16
CA GLY A 71 17.48 -21.23 -0.78
C GLY A 71 16.80 -20.85 0.54
N GLY A 72 16.79 -19.56 0.89
CA GLY A 72 16.14 -19.06 2.10
C GLY A 72 17.06 -18.96 3.32
N ALA A 73 18.35 -19.19 3.17
CA ALA A 73 19.32 -19.06 4.26
C ALA A 73 19.70 -17.59 4.52
N GLY A 74 19.90 -17.22 5.79
CA GLY A 74 20.40 -15.91 6.18
C GLY A 74 19.41 -15.03 6.93
N ARG A 75 19.69 -13.72 6.94
CA ARG A 75 18.93 -12.71 7.72
C ARG A 75 17.43 -12.72 7.44
N TYR A 76 17.05 -12.95 6.20
CA TYR A 76 15.65 -12.88 5.74
C TYR A 76 14.97 -14.26 5.68
N LYS A 77 15.49 -15.28 6.38
CA LYS A 77 14.94 -16.63 6.41
C LYS A 77 13.43 -16.66 6.76
N LYS A 78 12.99 -15.87 7.73
CA LYS A 78 11.56 -15.80 8.11
C LYS A 78 10.71 -15.20 6.99
N LEU A 79 11.20 -14.12 6.36
CA LEU A 79 10.54 -13.50 5.23
C LEU A 79 10.45 -14.47 4.05
N TYR A 80 11.54 -15.19 3.76
CA TYR A 80 11.56 -16.21 2.71
C TYR A 80 10.56 -17.35 2.98
N ALA A 81 10.42 -17.78 4.22
CA ALA A 81 9.43 -18.80 4.60
C ALA A 81 8.00 -18.35 4.27
N ASP A 82 7.70 -17.07 4.45
CA ASP A 82 6.39 -16.50 4.18
C ASP A 82 6.18 -16.17 2.69
N TRP A 83 7.12 -15.47 2.06
CA TRP A 83 6.98 -14.95 0.69
C TRP A 83 7.47 -15.93 -0.39
N GLY A 84 8.32 -16.89 -0.03
CA GLY A 84 8.95 -17.83 -0.95
C GLY A 84 9.99 -17.16 -1.87
N ASN A 85 10.47 -17.90 -2.86
CA ASN A 85 11.38 -17.35 -3.86
C ASN A 85 10.60 -16.53 -4.90
N ILE A 86 10.45 -15.22 -4.67
CA ILE A 86 9.77 -14.33 -5.62
C ILE A 86 10.56 -14.12 -6.91
N HIS A 87 11.87 -14.38 -6.93
CA HIS A 87 12.72 -14.25 -8.12
C HIS A 87 12.53 -15.41 -9.11
N ALA A 88 11.88 -16.50 -8.69
CA ALA A 88 11.47 -17.58 -9.58
C ALA A 88 10.31 -17.18 -10.53
N TYR A 89 9.69 -16.03 -10.29
CA TYR A 89 8.54 -15.53 -11.05
C TYR A 89 8.93 -14.27 -11.82
N GLU A 90 8.52 -14.17 -13.08
CA GLU A 90 8.58 -12.93 -13.83
C GLU A 90 7.50 -11.94 -13.37
N THR A 91 7.61 -10.68 -13.76
CA THR A 91 6.59 -9.65 -13.44
C THR A 91 5.17 -10.06 -13.87
N LYS A 92 5.03 -10.69 -15.04
CA LYS A 92 3.73 -11.19 -15.55
C LYS A 92 3.16 -12.35 -14.74
N ASP A 93 3.99 -13.03 -13.93
CA ASP A 93 3.63 -14.20 -13.15
C ASP A 93 3.24 -13.86 -11.70
N PHE A 94 3.14 -12.58 -11.35
CA PHE A 94 2.67 -12.14 -10.02
C PHE A 94 1.41 -12.87 -9.58
N TRP A 95 0.48 -13.10 -10.52
CA TRP A 95 -0.75 -13.81 -10.24
C TRP A 95 -0.52 -15.29 -9.86
N HIS A 96 0.43 -15.97 -10.49
CA HIS A 96 0.80 -17.34 -10.13
C HIS A 96 1.37 -17.38 -8.72
N TRP A 97 2.33 -16.50 -8.42
CA TRP A 97 2.89 -16.36 -7.07
C TRP A 97 1.80 -16.06 -6.03
N TRP A 98 0.89 -15.14 -6.30
CA TRP A 98 -0.23 -14.79 -5.41
C TRP A 98 -1.12 -15.98 -5.11
N SER A 99 -1.36 -16.81 -6.12
CA SER A 99 -2.30 -17.93 -6.09
C SER A 99 -1.68 -19.24 -5.65
N ASP A 100 -0.37 -19.28 -5.44
CA ASP A 100 0.30 -20.44 -4.87
C ASP A 100 -0.35 -20.85 -3.57
N LYS A 101 -0.63 -22.15 -3.43
CA LYS A 101 -1.19 -22.68 -2.20
C LYS A 101 -0.12 -22.87 -1.15
N ILE A 102 -0.33 -22.27 0.03
CA ILE A 102 0.46 -22.53 1.23
C ILE A 102 -0.18 -23.67 2.03
N SER A 103 -1.51 -23.75 2.02
CA SER A 103 -2.30 -24.81 2.63
C SER A 103 -3.48 -25.19 1.75
N GLU A 104 -4.27 -26.20 2.16
CA GLU A 104 -5.46 -26.62 1.40
C GLU A 104 -6.44 -25.47 1.17
N ASP A 105 -6.60 -24.59 2.16
CA ASP A 105 -7.61 -23.53 2.18
C ASP A 105 -7.05 -22.12 1.96
N GLU A 106 -5.73 -21.97 1.79
CA GLU A 106 -5.12 -20.64 1.78
C GLU A 106 -4.08 -20.49 0.69
N THR A 107 -4.24 -19.41 -0.10
CA THR A 107 -3.24 -18.97 -1.08
C THR A 107 -2.19 -18.09 -0.40
N ARG A 108 -1.02 -17.94 -1.02
CA ARG A 108 0.07 -17.10 -0.52
C ARG A 108 -0.39 -15.66 -0.29
N GLY A 109 -1.12 -15.09 -1.24
CA GLY A 109 -1.64 -13.73 -1.10
C GLY A 109 -2.62 -13.57 0.07
N GLU A 110 -3.46 -14.59 0.34
CA GLU A 110 -4.36 -14.60 1.49
C GLU A 110 -3.59 -14.72 2.80
N PHE A 111 -2.64 -15.63 2.87
CA PHE A 111 -1.78 -15.83 4.04
C PHE A 111 -1.04 -14.55 4.45
N LEU A 112 -0.53 -13.80 3.47
CA LEU A 112 0.25 -12.59 3.74
C LEU A 112 -0.62 -11.39 4.10
N PHE A 113 -1.72 -11.17 3.40
CA PHE A 113 -2.40 -9.88 3.33
C PHE A 113 -3.88 -9.90 3.71
N ALA A 114 -4.49 -11.08 3.90
CA ALA A 114 -5.87 -11.14 4.36
C ALA A 114 -5.98 -10.73 5.82
N GLU A 115 -7.06 -10.01 6.13
CA GLU A 115 -7.41 -9.70 7.50
C GLU A 115 -7.85 -10.99 8.23
N PRO A 116 -7.37 -11.23 9.45
CA PRO A 116 -7.84 -12.35 10.24
C PRO A 116 -9.36 -12.27 10.41
N ASP A 117 -10.01 -13.42 10.38
CA ASP A 117 -11.47 -13.47 10.52
C ASP A 117 -11.88 -13.14 11.96
N ALA A 118 -12.23 -11.88 12.16
CA ALA A 118 -12.66 -11.35 13.45
C ALA A 118 -14.19 -11.26 13.59
N ARG A 119 -14.95 -11.90 12.69
CA ARG A 119 -16.41 -11.76 12.64
C ARG A 119 -17.16 -12.51 13.71
N GLN A 120 -16.50 -13.39 14.44
CA GLN A 120 -17.13 -14.23 15.46
C GLN A 120 -16.83 -13.70 16.85
N ILE A 121 -17.89 -13.50 17.63
CA ILE A 121 -17.76 -13.41 19.08
C ILE A 121 -17.37 -14.82 19.53
N ARG A 122 -16.19 -14.96 20.11
CA ARG A 122 -15.70 -16.25 20.63
C ARG A 122 -15.91 -16.28 22.14
N ILE A 123 -16.39 -17.41 22.63
CA ILE A 123 -16.35 -17.71 24.04
C ILE A 123 -14.91 -18.10 24.35
N SER A 124 -14.30 -17.45 25.34
CA SER A 124 -12.94 -17.77 25.78
C SER A 124 -13.02 -18.35 27.19
N ASP A 125 -12.58 -19.58 27.32
CA ASP A 125 -12.48 -20.26 28.62
C ASP A 125 -11.31 -19.77 29.47
N LYS A 126 -10.44 -18.96 28.89
CA LYS A 126 -9.28 -18.39 29.57
C LYS A 126 -9.37 -16.87 29.52
N LEU A 127 -9.33 -16.25 30.67
CA LEU A 127 -8.98 -14.85 30.89
C LEU A 127 -7.51 -14.60 30.47
N ALA A 128 -7.09 -15.17 29.33
CA ALA A 128 -5.84 -14.79 28.74
C ALA A 128 -5.98 -13.31 28.37
N HIS A 129 -5.25 -12.45 29.06
CA HIS A 129 -5.08 -11.05 28.69
C HIS A 129 -4.88 -11.00 27.20
N SER A 130 -5.86 -10.49 26.48
CA SER A 130 -5.68 -10.15 25.08
C SER A 130 -4.65 -9.04 25.06
N GLU A 131 -3.40 -9.36 24.74
CA GLU A 131 -2.33 -8.39 24.52
C GLU A 131 -2.64 -7.45 23.33
N ARG A 132 -3.85 -7.57 22.78
CA ARG A 132 -4.30 -6.83 21.61
C ARG A 132 -5.17 -5.65 22.04
N SER A 133 -4.65 -4.45 21.85
CA SER A 133 -5.35 -3.18 22.09
C SER A 133 -6.63 -2.98 21.27
N ASP A 134 -6.92 -3.89 20.32
CA ASP A 134 -8.07 -3.82 19.40
C ASP A 134 -9.23 -4.77 19.77
N THR A 135 -9.15 -5.43 20.91
CA THR A 135 -10.14 -6.42 21.36
C THR A 135 -10.68 -6.02 22.73
N LEU A 136 -12.01 -6.05 22.86
CA LEU A 136 -12.70 -5.87 24.15
C LEU A 136 -13.02 -7.21 24.75
N LEU A 137 -12.62 -7.45 26.01
CA LEU A 137 -13.06 -8.57 26.79
C LEU A 137 -14.30 -8.15 27.60
N LEU A 138 -15.38 -8.90 27.44
CA LEU A 138 -16.65 -8.59 28.10
C LEU A 138 -17.10 -9.74 28.98
N ALA A 139 -17.46 -9.44 30.23
CA ALA A 139 -18.23 -10.35 31.08
C ALA A 139 -19.71 -10.14 30.75
N VAL A 140 -20.39 -11.19 30.32
CA VAL A 140 -21.80 -11.15 29.92
C VAL A 140 -22.63 -11.93 30.92
N PRO A 141 -23.48 -11.29 31.74
CA PRO A 141 -24.38 -12.00 32.65
C PRO A 141 -25.48 -12.71 31.85
N LEU A 142 -25.55 -14.04 31.97
CA LEU A 142 -26.47 -14.85 31.16
C LEU A 142 -27.93 -14.78 31.62
N GLU A 143 -28.18 -14.33 32.85
CA GLU A 143 -29.50 -14.15 33.40
C GLU A 143 -30.24 -12.93 32.87
N VAL A 144 -29.56 -12.02 32.21
CA VAL A 144 -30.13 -10.77 31.71
C VAL A 144 -30.78 -10.95 30.33
N ARG A 145 -31.92 -10.31 30.11
CA ARG A 145 -32.63 -10.40 28.84
C ARG A 145 -31.76 -9.93 27.67
N THR A 146 -31.73 -10.71 26.59
CA THR A 146 -30.93 -10.46 25.39
C THR A 146 -31.11 -9.06 24.82
N ALA A 147 -32.31 -8.53 24.79
CA ALA A 147 -32.57 -7.17 24.28
C ALA A 147 -31.86 -6.09 25.09
N TYR A 148 -31.79 -6.25 26.42
CA TYR A 148 -31.07 -5.35 27.30
C TYR A 148 -29.55 -5.45 27.08
N LEU A 149 -29.01 -6.68 26.99
CA LEU A 149 -27.60 -6.91 26.68
C LEU A 149 -27.17 -6.27 25.36
N VAL A 150 -28.01 -6.39 24.31
CA VAL A 150 -27.74 -5.76 23.02
C VAL A 150 -27.75 -4.23 23.13
N SER A 151 -28.66 -3.68 23.92
CA SER A 151 -28.71 -2.22 24.17
C SER A 151 -27.45 -1.72 24.91
N MET A 152 -27.06 -2.43 25.96
CA MET A 152 -25.85 -2.13 26.73
C MET A 152 -24.60 -2.21 25.84
N PHE A 153 -24.47 -3.25 25.02
CA PHE A 153 -23.35 -3.41 24.11
C PHE A 153 -23.26 -2.28 23.07
N ARG A 154 -24.41 -1.87 22.51
CA ARG A 154 -24.46 -0.71 21.60
C ARG A 154 -24.01 0.58 22.28
N ARG A 155 -24.42 0.79 23.53
CA ARG A 155 -23.99 1.96 24.33
C ARG A 155 -22.50 1.91 24.55
N LEU A 156 -21.93 0.78 25.01
CA LEU A 156 -20.50 0.58 25.21
C LEU A 156 -19.70 0.91 23.93
N LEU A 157 -20.10 0.37 22.77
CA LEU A 157 -19.43 0.66 21.50
C LEU A 157 -19.54 2.14 21.09
N LYS A 158 -20.59 2.84 21.50
CA LYS A 158 -20.76 4.28 21.26
C LYS A 158 -19.82 5.08 22.16
N ASP A 159 -19.74 4.72 23.43
CA ASP A 159 -18.89 5.39 24.42
C ASP A 159 -17.40 5.24 24.06
N HIS A 160 -17.01 4.07 23.48
CA HIS A 160 -15.68 3.79 22.94
C HIS A 160 -15.54 4.04 21.43
N SER A 161 -16.34 4.92 20.85
CA SER A 161 -16.43 5.10 19.40
C SER A 161 -15.12 5.52 18.73
N GLN A 162 -14.28 6.30 19.42
CA GLN A 162 -12.98 6.71 18.89
C GLN A 162 -12.00 5.54 18.81
N GLU A 163 -11.93 4.71 19.84
CA GLU A 163 -11.08 3.50 19.89
C GLU A 163 -11.53 2.48 18.84
N VAL A 164 -12.85 2.26 18.72
CA VAL A 164 -13.44 1.39 17.69
C VAL A 164 -13.12 1.91 16.28
N ALA A 165 -13.19 3.24 16.07
CA ALA A 165 -12.85 3.84 14.78
C ALA A 165 -11.34 3.73 14.50
N ALA A 166 -10.48 3.90 15.50
CA ALA A 166 -9.04 3.72 15.36
C ALA A 166 -8.68 2.28 15.01
N ALA A 167 -9.24 1.30 15.74
CA ALA A 167 -9.02 -0.13 15.46
C ALA A 167 -9.44 -0.54 14.03
N ARG A 168 -10.52 0.07 13.50
CA ARG A 168 -11.00 -0.20 12.13
C ARG A 168 -10.09 0.36 11.02
N ARG A 169 -9.19 1.28 11.35
CA ARG A 169 -8.29 1.94 10.38
C ARG A 169 -6.96 1.22 10.22
N ILE A 170 -6.66 0.26 11.08
CA ILE A 170 -5.38 -0.45 11.10
C ILE A 170 -5.59 -1.84 10.53
N SER A 171 -4.75 -2.24 9.57
CA SER A 171 -4.69 -3.62 9.09
C SER A 171 -4.17 -4.54 10.17
N ARG A 172 -4.72 -5.73 10.25
CA ARG A 172 -4.32 -6.83 11.15
C ARG A 172 -3.73 -8.01 10.37
N ALA A 173 -3.53 -7.83 9.08
CA ALA A 173 -2.88 -8.81 8.24
C ALA A 173 -1.45 -9.09 8.73
N ARG A 174 -0.91 -10.25 8.36
CA ARG A 174 0.46 -10.65 8.70
C ARG A 174 1.48 -9.64 8.20
N TYR A 175 1.27 -9.14 6.98
CA TYR A 175 2.00 -8.03 6.39
C TYR A 175 1.05 -6.86 6.15
N GLN A 176 1.29 -5.77 6.84
CA GLN A 176 0.36 -4.65 6.91
C GLN A 176 0.68 -3.59 5.86
N VAL A 177 -0.34 -3.21 5.12
CA VAL A 177 -0.29 -1.99 4.31
C VAL A 177 -0.63 -0.81 5.22
N THR A 178 0.36 0.03 5.51
CA THR A 178 0.27 1.05 6.56
C THR A 178 -0.33 2.38 6.10
N ALA A 179 -0.37 2.63 4.79
CA ALA A 179 -0.94 3.86 4.25
C ALA A 179 -1.61 3.65 2.90
N LYS A 180 -2.57 4.50 2.57
CA LYS A 180 -3.15 4.57 1.24
C LYS A 180 -2.22 5.34 0.32
N VAL A 181 -1.75 4.69 -0.75
CA VAL A 181 -0.84 5.27 -1.74
C VAL A 181 -1.51 5.33 -3.11
N ALA A 182 -1.19 6.38 -3.87
CA ALA A 182 -1.60 6.45 -5.27
C ALA A 182 -0.77 5.46 -6.10
N LEU A 183 -1.43 4.46 -6.70
CA LEU A 183 -0.76 3.42 -7.49
C LEU A 183 0.05 3.98 -8.66
N ALA A 184 -0.42 5.07 -9.28
CA ALA A 184 0.32 5.77 -10.33
C ALA A 184 1.66 6.32 -9.82
N SER A 185 1.71 6.84 -8.58
CA SER A 185 2.95 7.30 -7.96
C SER A 185 3.91 6.15 -7.68
N LEU A 186 3.40 5.01 -7.20
CA LEU A 186 4.23 3.81 -7.02
C LEU A 186 4.84 3.34 -8.34
N TYR A 187 4.04 3.33 -9.42
CA TYR A 187 4.52 2.97 -10.75
C TYR A 187 5.62 3.92 -11.23
N GLN A 188 5.39 5.23 -11.13
CA GLN A 188 6.40 6.22 -11.53
C GLN A 188 7.70 6.06 -10.72
N THR A 189 7.57 5.82 -9.41
CA THR A 189 8.70 5.61 -8.52
C THR A 189 9.49 4.34 -8.90
N LEU A 190 8.78 3.26 -9.20
CA LEU A 190 9.39 2.01 -9.68
C LEU A 190 10.12 2.22 -11.00
N ARG A 191 9.49 2.90 -11.96
CA ARG A 191 10.06 3.19 -13.28
C ARG A 191 11.29 4.08 -13.19
N VAL A 192 11.28 5.10 -12.31
CA VAL A 192 12.46 5.95 -12.06
C VAL A 192 13.62 5.12 -11.52
N TRP A 193 13.37 4.18 -10.61
CA TRP A 193 14.39 3.28 -10.08
C TRP A 193 14.99 2.40 -11.18
N ASP A 194 14.14 1.76 -11.97
CA ASP A 194 14.60 0.86 -13.04
C ASP A 194 15.44 1.60 -14.07
N LEU A 195 14.97 2.77 -14.54
CA LEU A 195 15.73 3.62 -15.47
C LEU A 195 17.07 4.10 -14.86
N TRP A 196 17.08 4.43 -13.57
CA TRP A 196 18.33 4.78 -12.88
C TRP A 196 19.31 3.61 -12.87
N GLN A 197 18.88 2.41 -12.52
CA GLN A 197 19.75 1.23 -12.51
C GLN A 197 20.28 0.90 -13.91
N GLU A 198 19.45 1.04 -14.94
CA GLU A 198 19.85 0.81 -16.34
C GLU A 198 20.85 1.84 -16.84
N HIS A 199 20.66 3.11 -16.48
CA HIS A 199 21.40 4.24 -17.04
C HIS A 199 22.39 4.92 -16.09
N LYS A 200 22.63 4.42 -14.87
CA LYS A 200 23.49 5.05 -13.86
C LYS A 200 24.95 5.26 -14.33
N HIS A 201 25.40 4.49 -15.30
CA HIS A 201 26.73 4.60 -15.90
C HIS A 201 26.70 5.28 -17.29
N SER A 202 25.55 5.72 -17.76
CA SER A 202 25.40 6.44 -19.02
C SER A 202 25.71 7.94 -18.84
N LYS A 203 25.83 8.64 -19.96
CA LYS A 203 25.98 10.11 -19.99
C LYS A 203 24.65 10.86 -19.84
N LEU A 204 23.51 10.14 -19.72
CA LEU A 204 22.20 10.75 -19.61
C LEU A 204 22.07 11.54 -18.30
N LYS A 205 21.47 12.70 -18.41
CA LYS A 205 21.21 13.57 -17.26
C LYS A 205 19.89 13.22 -16.60
N LYS A 206 19.77 13.50 -15.31
CA LYS A 206 18.57 13.15 -14.52
C LYS A 206 17.28 13.76 -15.06
N TYR A 207 17.32 14.92 -15.69
CA TYR A 207 16.12 15.50 -16.31
C TYR A 207 15.67 14.70 -17.53
N GLU A 208 16.60 14.14 -18.32
CA GLU A 208 16.29 13.27 -19.47
C GLU A 208 15.67 11.95 -18.98
N LEU A 209 16.23 11.35 -17.92
CA LEU A 209 15.65 10.17 -17.27
C LEU A 209 14.26 10.46 -16.67
N CYS A 210 14.04 11.68 -16.16
CA CYS A 210 12.74 12.12 -15.67
C CYS A 210 11.67 12.12 -16.78
N GLU A 211 12.05 12.60 -17.96
CA GLU A 211 11.18 12.59 -19.15
C GLU A 211 10.91 11.17 -19.64
N MET A 212 11.94 10.32 -19.71
CA MET A 212 11.79 8.89 -20.06
C MET A 212 10.89 8.14 -19.08
N ALA A 213 10.95 8.49 -17.79
CA ALA A 213 10.08 7.93 -16.76
C ALA A 213 8.63 8.41 -16.89
N GLY A 214 8.36 9.46 -17.64
CA GLY A 214 7.04 10.08 -17.75
C GLY A 214 6.60 10.77 -16.46
N VAL A 215 7.56 11.26 -15.66
CA VAL A 215 7.25 12.00 -14.42
C VAL A 215 6.80 13.40 -14.78
N SER A 216 5.54 13.71 -14.45
CA SER A 216 4.98 15.03 -14.71
C SER A 216 5.54 16.08 -13.73
N VAL A 217 5.99 17.19 -14.27
CA VAL A 217 6.42 18.36 -13.52
C VAL A 217 5.68 19.60 -13.99
N ASN A 218 5.59 20.62 -13.16
CA ASN A 218 5.04 21.89 -13.58
C ASN A 218 6.04 22.59 -14.51
N THR A 219 5.66 22.75 -15.78
CA THR A 219 6.45 23.42 -16.83
C THR A 219 6.19 24.94 -16.90
N VAL A 220 5.17 25.43 -16.20
CA VAL A 220 4.86 26.86 -16.14
C VAL A 220 5.79 27.55 -15.14
N VAL A 221 6.40 28.63 -15.56
CA VAL A 221 7.32 29.45 -14.76
C VAL A 221 6.80 30.90 -14.76
N ASN A 222 7.21 31.68 -13.75
CA ASN A 222 6.84 33.10 -13.61
C ASN A 222 5.33 33.37 -13.44
N SER A 223 4.54 32.36 -12.99
CA SER A 223 3.17 32.65 -12.56
C SER A 223 3.19 33.34 -11.19
N TYR A 224 2.43 34.39 -11.03
CA TYR A 224 2.26 35.09 -9.75
C TYR A 224 0.78 35.32 -9.46
N LYS A 225 0.45 35.57 -8.22
CA LYS A 225 -0.91 35.90 -7.80
C LYS A 225 -1.09 37.40 -7.96
N GLU A 226 -2.10 37.80 -8.69
CA GLU A 226 -2.46 39.19 -8.88
C GLU A 226 -3.23 39.74 -7.65
N ASP A 227 -3.34 41.07 -7.54
CA ASP A 227 -3.99 41.71 -6.39
C ASP A 227 -5.49 41.35 -6.25
N ASP A 228 -6.13 41.01 -7.38
CA ASP A 228 -7.53 40.56 -7.43
C ASP A 228 -7.70 39.09 -7.02
N GLY A 229 -6.59 38.41 -6.69
CA GLY A 229 -6.56 37.01 -6.31
C GLY A 229 -6.47 36.01 -7.46
N SER A 230 -6.47 36.47 -8.70
CA SER A 230 -6.23 35.65 -9.89
C SER A 230 -4.77 35.22 -9.97
N ILE A 231 -4.50 34.15 -10.73
CA ILE A 231 -3.13 33.67 -10.99
C ILE A 231 -2.77 34.08 -12.44
N SER A 232 -1.70 34.85 -12.59
CA SER A 232 -1.18 35.19 -13.92
C SER A 232 -0.88 33.93 -14.70
N LYS A 233 -1.16 33.94 -15.99
CA LYS A 233 -0.77 32.85 -16.89
C LYS A 233 0.74 32.89 -17.07
N GLY A 234 1.47 32.08 -16.31
CA GLY A 234 2.92 32.01 -16.42
C GLY A 234 3.39 31.55 -17.81
N GLU A 235 4.70 31.52 -18.00
CA GLU A 235 5.37 31.22 -19.26
C GLU A 235 5.75 29.74 -19.37
N THR A 236 5.67 29.17 -20.57
CA THR A 236 6.18 27.84 -20.90
C THR A 236 7.24 27.95 -22.01
N VAL A 237 8.13 26.92 -22.06
CA VAL A 237 9.17 26.84 -23.10
C VAL A 237 8.56 26.83 -24.51
N GLU A 238 7.47 26.08 -24.70
CA GLU A 238 6.77 25.91 -25.97
C GLU A 238 6.16 27.22 -26.44
N GLU A 239 5.56 27.98 -25.52
CA GLU A 239 4.95 29.28 -25.84
C GLU A 239 5.99 30.31 -26.21
N LEU A 240 7.11 30.41 -25.48
CA LEU A 240 8.20 31.31 -25.77
C LEU A 240 8.89 30.99 -27.11
N LYS A 241 9.10 29.69 -27.40
CA LYS A 241 9.60 29.26 -28.71
C LYS A 241 8.68 29.68 -29.86
N ARG A 242 7.36 29.53 -29.69
CA ARG A 242 6.36 29.94 -30.69
C ARG A 242 6.39 31.44 -30.95
N LEU A 243 6.66 32.24 -29.90
CA LEU A 243 6.73 33.68 -29.97
C LEU A 243 8.11 34.21 -30.41
N GLY A 244 9.10 33.35 -30.62
CA GLY A 244 10.47 33.74 -30.93
C GLY A 244 11.20 34.47 -29.79
N LEU A 245 10.74 34.26 -28.54
CA LEU A 245 11.30 34.91 -27.35
C LEU A 245 12.39 34.03 -26.69
N PRO A 246 13.32 34.64 -25.92
CA PRO A 246 14.35 33.90 -25.19
C PRO A 246 13.75 32.95 -24.15
N TYR A 247 14.05 31.66 -24.21
CA TYR A 247 13.50 30.63 -23.32
C TYR A 247 14.54 29.91 -22.45
N ALA A 248 15.82 30.19 -22.60
CA ALA A 248 16.90 29.47 -21.94
C ALA A 248 16.79 29.44 -20.40
N ASN A 249 16.33 30.55 -19.79
CA ASN A 249 16.15 30.62 -18.32
C ASN A 249 14.96 29.79 -17.87
N ILE A 250 13.86 29.79 -18.62
CA ILE A 250 12.67 29.00 -18.34
C ILE A 250 13.01 27.52 -18.49
N GLU A 251 13.69 27.15 -19.57
CA GLU A 251 14.14 25.77 -19.80
C GLU A 251 15.08 25.29 -18.68
N ARG A 252 16.02 26.12 -18.23
CA ARG A 252 16.89 25.78 -17.07
C ARG A 252 16.07 25.51 -15.81
N THR A 253 15.06 26.31 -15.56
CA THR A 253 14.17 26.16 -14.41
C THR A 253 13.35 24.88 -14.50
N VAL A 254 12.81 24.55 -15.66
CA VAL A 254 12.07 23.29 -15.90
C VAL A 254 12.98 22.09 -15.70
N ARG A 255 14.18 22.07 -16.30
CA ARG A 255 15.18 20.99 -16.11
C ARG A 255 15.59 20.82 -14.66
N ARG A 256 15.70 21.91 -13.90
CA ARG A 256 15.95 21.85 -12.44
C ARG A 256 14.78 21.18 -11.72
N ARG A 257 13.53 21.53 -12.03
CA ARG A 257 12.33 20.88 -11.44
C ARG A 257 12.26 19.39 -11.78
N GLN A 258 12.57 19.03 -13.02
CA GLN A 258 12.64 17.64 -13.47
C GLN A 258 13.70 16.85 -12.68
N THR A 259 14.92 17.40 -12.53
CA THR A 259 15.98 16.80 -11.73
C THR A 259 15.54 16.61 -10.28
N GLN A 260 14.93 17.61 -9.66
CA GLN A 260 14.42 17.51 -8.28
C GLN A 260 13.30 16.49 -8.14
N ALA A 261 12.40 16.39 -9.13
CA ALA A 261 11.35 15.38 -9.14
C ALA A 261 11.92 13.97 -9.26
N PHE A 262 12.90 13.79 -10.16
CA PHE A 262 13.60 12.52 -10.32
C PHE A 262 14.29 12.09 -9.02
N ASP A 263 15.05 12.97 -8.37
CA ASP A 263 15.74 12.69 -7.11
C ASP A 263 14.77 12.37 -5.96
N ARG A 264 13.60 13.01 -5.94
CA ARG A 264 12.55 12.69 -4.95
C ARG A 264 11.98 11.30 -5.16
N HIS A 265 11.68 10.92 -6.41
CA HIS A 265 11.22 9.57 -6.72
C HIS A 265 12.29 8.53 -6.46
N LEU A 266 13.55 8.81 -6.78
CA LEU A 266 14.66 7.89 -6.55
C LEU A 266 14.85 7.61 -5.05
N ARG A 267 14.80 8.65 -4.20
CA ARG A 267 14.83 8.47 -2.72
C ARG A 267 13.63 7.68 -2.22
N ALA A 268 12.43 8.00 -2.72
CA ALA A 268 11.23 7.26 -2.35
C ALA A 268 11.31 5.78 -2.77
N ALA A 269 11.91 5.48 -3.94
CA ALA A 269 12.12 4.11 -4.39
C ALA A 269 13.05 3.35 -3.44
N GLN A 270 14.16 3.94 -3.05
CA GLN A 270 15.07 3.34 -2.07
C GLN A 270 14.35 3.08 -0.74
N ASP A 271 13.60 4.06 -0.22
CA ASP A 271 12.81 3.90 0.99
C ASP A 271 11.80 2.75 0.88
N TYR A 272 11.12 2.62 -0.27
CA TYR A 272 10.17 1.53 -0.50
C TYR A 272 10.87 0.17 -0.57
N ILE A 273 12.01 0.07 -1.23
CA ILE A 273 12.81 -1.15 -1.32
C ILE A 273 13.28 -1.57 0.07
N ASP A 274 13.88 -0.66 0.83
CA ASP A 274 14.43 -0.94 2.16
C ASP A 274 13.35 -1.35 3.17
N ASN A 275 12.14 -0.78 3.05
CA ASN A 275 11.04 -1.12 3.94
C ASN A 275 10.18 -2.30 3.43
N ALA A 276 10.35 -2.75 2.19
CA ALA A 276 9.56 -3.85 1.64
C ALA A 276 9.71 -5.17 2.44
N VAL A 277 10.78 -5.32 3.18
CA VAL A 277 11.06 -6.49 4.04
C VAL A 277 10.31 -6.47 5.39
N THR A 278 9.66 -5.36 5.73
CA THR A 278 8.94 -5.21 7.01
C THR A 278 7.51 -4.70 6.83
N THR A 279 7.37 -3.50 6.29
CA THR A 279 6.07 -2.81 6.13
C THR A 279 6.07 -2.03 4.81
N PHE A 280 4.89 -1.83 4.23
CA PHE A 280 4.78 -1.11 2.96
C PHE A 280 3.47 -0.31 2.89
N PRO A 281 3.47 0.87 2.31
CA PRO A 281 4.60 1.78 2.18
C PRO A 281 5.05 2.29 3.56
N LYS A 282 6.28 2.79 3.66
CA LYS A 282 6.77 3.34 4.93
C LYS A 282 5.80 4.39 5.46
N ARG A 283 5.27 4.15 6.65
CA ARG A 283 4.70 5.21 7.46
C ARG A 283 5.88 5.94 8.11
N THR A 284 6.04 7.22 7.89
CA THR A 284 6.72 8.09 8.84
C THR A 284 5.85 8.04 10.10
N VAL A 285 6.12 7.09 10.97
CA VAL A 285 5.60 7.11 12.31
C VAL A 285 6.44 8.16 12.99
N GLU A 286 5.90 9.38 13.10
CA GLU A 286 6.13 10.09 14.34
C GLU A 286 5.81 9.05 15.41
N THR A 287 6.81 8.68 16.16
CA THR A 287 6.75 7.74 17.26
C THR A 287 5.58 8.14 18.16
N VAL A 288 4.40 7.59 17.91
CA VAL A 288 3.41 7.45 18.97
C VAL A 288 4.01 6.36 19.83
N GLU A 289 4.67 6.77 20.90
CA GLU A 289 5.06 5.88 21.98
C GLU A 289 3.89 4.95 22.27
N PRO A 290 4.12 3.64 22.41
CA PRO A 290 3.06 2.75 22.84
C PRO A 290 2.54 3.33 24.15
N CYS A 291 1.25 3.62 24.18
CA CYS A 291 0.58 4.19 25.35
C CYS A 291 0.69 3.18 26.50
N SER A 292 1.82 3.21 27.21
CA SER A 292 2.13 2.40 28.39
C SER A 292 1.63 3.08 29.65
N GLN A 293 0.39 3.59 29.62
CA GLN A 293 -0.27 4.06 30.84
C GLN A 293 -1.77 3.76 30.75
N PHE A 294 -2.12 2.49 30.79
CA PHE A 294 -3.38 2.13 31.42
C PHE A 294 -3.14 2.10 32.94
N ASN A 295 -3.44 3.20 33.59
CA ASN A 295 -3.60 3.23 35.03
C ASN A 295 -4.65 2.19 35.43
N THR A 296 -4.20 1.13 36.07
CA THR A 296 -5.01 0.06 36.69
C THR A 296 -5.69 0.53 37.99
N SER A 297 -6.07 1.76 38.09
CA SER A 297 -6.69 2.31 39.28
C SER A 297 -7.99 3.01 38.89
N SER A 298 -9.08 2.28 38.91
CA SER A 298 -10.45 2.71 39.19
C SER A 298 -11.51 1.79 38.52
N TYR A 299 -11.51 0.52 38.89
CA TYR A 299 -12.74 -0.26 38.78
C TYR A 299 -13.12 -0.72 40.16
N GLN A 300 -13.83 0.19 40.89
CA GLN A 300 -14.62 -0.23 42.04
C GLN A 300 -15.79 -1.07 41.49
N VAL A 301 -15.79 -2.30 41.94
CA VAL A 301 -16.93 -3.21 41.81
C VAL A 301 -18.09 -2.60 42.59
N LEU A 302 -19.11 -2.10 41.95
CA LEU A 302 -20.40 -1.88 42.55
C LEU A 302 -21.17 -3.22 42.46
N LEU A 303 -21.25 -3.85 43.64
CA LEU A 303 -22.20 -4.93 43.92
C LEU A 303 -23.64 -4.43 43.88
#